data_e3c595fb035d5b1ce8e4bffd2ae9e42e
#
_entry.id   e3c595fb035d5b1ce8e4bffd2ae9e42e
#
_cell.length_a   1.000
_cell.length_b   1.000
_cell.length_c   1.000
_cell.angle_alpha   90.00
_cell.angle_beta   90.00
_cell.angle_gamma   90.00
#
_symmetry.space_group_name_H-M   'P 1'
#
loop_
_entity.id
_entity.type
_entity.pdbx_description
1 polymer ?
#
loop_
_entity_poly.entity_id
_entity_poly.type
_entity_poly.pdbx_seq_one_letter_code
_entity_poly.pdbx_strand_id
1 'polypeptide(L)'
;MRNISSKKKAVIAILIICAAVTVFLCFGRAKLIDLENSYAGYVKTGLPYENLIVPVDMERRGTVSIYTEPGALLINKFVLEEKKDGKWHKLAKSPVDDTCASLSKILDPGTYRIRISMMKNGTYTEYQKKYEPALHTEKSKALNVENNGGLGNIFTKSENLTWYKFTLPEKKQVLFDFWCCNSMPSKMTAYDAGDKALLESSPDASNKEEYTMSSSAEKELDKGTYYVKIEKLKETTEGEFCFNYTY
;
A
#
# COMPACT_ATOMS: atom_id res chain seq x y z
N MET A 1 34.22 -27.97 47.07
CA MET A 1 33.80 -26.79 46.25
C MET A 1 34.79 -25.63 46.46
N ARG A 2 35.54 -25.21 45.45
CA ARG A 2 36.50 -24.10 45.59
C ARG A 2 35.74 -22.78 45.70
N ASN A 3 35.85 -22.07 46.80
CA ASN A 3 35.28 -20.75 47.03
C ASN A 3 35.96 -19.73 46.11
N ILE A 4 35.24 -19.22 45.08
CA ILE A 4 35.76 -18.19 44.22
C ILE A 4 35.86 -16.89 45.02
N SER A 5 37.08 -16.31 45.09
CA SER A 5 37.34 -15.07 45.81
C SER A 5 36.41 -13.94 45.34
N SER A 6 36.02 -13.06 46.26
CA SER A 6 35.11 -11.92 45.97
C SER A 6 35.59 -11.05 44.83
N LYS A 7 36.92 -10.85 44.69
CA LYS A 7 37.50 -10.15 43.53
C LYS A 7 37.27 -10.85 42.21
N LYS A 8 37.34 -12.18 42.15
CA LYS A 8 37.06 -12.95 40.93
C LYS A 8 35.55 -12.90 40.56
N LYS A 9 34.67 -12.90 41.56
CA LYS A 9 33.21 -12.74 41.33
C LYS A 9 32.90 -11.36 40.74
N ALA A 10 33.55 -10.28 41.24
CA ALA A 10 33.38 -8.92 40.72
C ALA A 10 33.87 -8.80 39.27
N VAL A 11 35.02 -9.37 38.92
CA VAL A 11 35.54 -9.36 37.55
C VAL A 11 34.62 -10.11 36.58
N ILE A 12 34.08 -11.27 36.97
CA ILE A 12 33.15 -12.04 36.16
C ILE A 12 31.87 -11.25 35.96
N ALA A 13 31.34 -10.58 36.98
CA ALA A 13 30.12 -9.76 36.84
C ALA A 13 30.34 -8.57 35.88
N ILE A 14 31.50 -7.90 35.95
CA ILE A 14 31.83 -6.81 35.02
C ILE A 14 31.94 -7.34 33.58
N LEU A 15 32.56 -8.49 33.36
CA LEU A 15 32.69 -9.08 32.04
C LEU A 15 31.32 -9.46 31.46
N ILE A 16 30.39 -9.98 32.25
CA ILE A 16 29.02 -10.30 31.84
C ILE A 16 28.25 -9.02 31.48
N ILE A 17 28.40 -7.96 32.29
CA ILE A 17 27.76 -6.67 32.01
C ILE A 17 28.31 -6.06 30.72
N CYS A 18 29.65 -6.07 30.55
CA CYS A 18 30.27 -5.58 29.31
C CYS A 18 29.84 -6.38 28.10
N ALA A 19 29.79 -7.70 28.19
CA ALA A 19 29.27 -8.54 27.11
C ALA A 19 27.80 -8.25 26.79
N ALA A 20 26.95 -8.11 27.81
CA ALA A 20 25.52 -7.75 27.63
C ALA A 20 25.36 -6.35 27.01
N VAL A 21 26.13 -5.37 27.44
CA VAL A 21 26.15 -4.01 26.86
C VAL A 21 26.64 -4.04 25.42
N THR A 22 27.68 -4.82 25.11
CA THR A 22 28.21 -4.95 23.75
C THR A 22 27.15 -5.61 22.83
N VAL A 23 26.51 -6.68 23.31
CA VAL A 23 25.40 -7.35 22.59
C VAL A 23 24.25 -6.37 22.38
N PHE A 24 23.85 -5.61 23.40
CA PHE A 24 22.79 -4.62 23.29
C PHE A 24 23.16 -3.49 22.31
N LEU A 25 24.40 -3.01 22.32
CA LEU A 25 24.87 -1.97 21.39
C LEU A 25 25.01 -2.50 19.95
N CYS A 26 25.37 -3.76 19.78
CA CYS A 26 25.50 -4.36 18.44
C CYS A 26 24.15 -4.81 17.84
N PHE A 27 23.24 -5.33 18.68
CA PHE A 27 21.97 -5.91 18.21
C PHE A 27 20.74 -5.07 18.54
N GLY A 28 20.85 -4.04 19.37
CA GLY A 28 19.72 -3.21 19.80
C GLY A 28 19.47 -1.97 18.96
N ARG A 29 20.37 -1.58 18.08
CA ARG A 29 20.20 -0.39 17.22
C ARG A 29 19.62 -0.80 15.87
N ALA A 30 18.40 -0.36 15.61
CA ALA A 30 17.83 -0.43 14.27
C ALA A 30 18.59 0.53 13.35
N LYS A 31 18.99 0.04 12.18
CA LYS A 31 19.63 0.84 11.14
C LYS A 31 18.55 1.54 10.32
N LEU A 32 18.68 2.85 10.17
CA LEU A 32 17.88 3.63 9.24
C LEU A 32 18.32 3.34 7.80
N ILE A 33 17.36 3.06 6.94
CA ILE A 33 17.58 2.97 5.49
C ILE A 33 16.65 4.00 4.86
N ASP A 34 17.23 4.89 4.09
CA ASP A 34 16.48 5.80 3.25
C ASP A 34 16.27 5.11 1.89
N LEU A 35 15.02 4.79 1.58
CA LEU A 35 14.61 4.27 0.29
C LEU A 35 13.92 5.39 -0.47
N GLU A 36 14.22 5.51 -1.73
CA GLU A 36 13.51 6.41 -2.64
C GLU A 36 12.01 6.05 -2.71
N ASN A 37 11.21 6.89 -3.34
CA ASN A 37 9.77 6.68 -3.50
C ASN A 37 9.42 5.36 -4.22
N SER A 38 10.35 4.84 -5.00
CA SER A 38 10.29 3.52 -5.61
C SER A 38 11.67 2.91 -5.59
N TYR A 39 11.80 1.74 -5.01
CA TYR A 39 13.04 0.99 -4.90
C TYR A 39 12.77 -0.48 -5.18
N ALA A 40 13.61 -1.08 -6.02
CA ALA A 40 13.61 -2.51 -6.27
C ALA A 40 15.06 -3.01 -6.25
N GLY A 41 15.38 -3.92 -5.35
CA GLY A 41 16.72 -4.46 -5.25
C GLY A 41 17.04 -5.12 -3.91
N TYR A 42 18.31 -5.44 -3.70
CA TYR A 42 18.76 -6.08 -2.47
C TYR A 42 18.98 -5.07 -1.35
N VAL A 43 18.20 -5.19 -0.29
CA VAL A 43 18.50 -4.53 0.98
C VAL A 43 19.52 -5.39 1.71
N LYS A 44 20.73 -4.88 1.84
CA LYS A 44 21.84 -5.56 2.54
C LYS A 44 21.94 -5.07 3.97
N THR A 45 22.11 -6.01 4.89
CA THR A 45 22.46 -5.73 6.28
C THR A 45 23.93 -6.01 6.53
N GLY A 46 24.51 -5.35 7.52
CA GLY A 46 25.87 -5.64 7.96
C GLY A 46 25.98 -6.90 8.81
N LEU A 47 24.88 -7.31 9.44
CA LEU A 47 24.81 -8.44 10.37
C LEU A 47 23.51 -9.22 10.16
N PRO A 48 23.52 -10.54 10.34
CA PRO A 48 22.28 -11.32 10.39
C PRO A 48 21.43 -10.84 11.59
N TYR A 49 20.09 -10.86 11.43
CA TYR A 49 19.10 -10.43 12.42
C TYR A 49 19.05 -8.93 12.72
N GLU A 50 19.58 -8.09 11.83
CA GLU A 50 19.50 -6.64 11.97
C GLU A 50 18.06 -6.15 11.75
N ASN A 51 17.59 -5.26 12.63
CA ASN A 51 16.35 -4.53 12.39
C ASN A 51 16.65 -3.28 11.57
N LEU A 52 15.96 -3.17 10.44
CA LEU A 52 16.04 -2.01 9.57
C LEU A 52 14.82 -1.13 9.76
N ILE A 53 14.99 0.17 9.65
CA ILE A 53 13.90 1.14 9.68
C ILE A 53 13.91 1.93 8.38
N VAL A 54 12.80 1.89 7.67
CA VAL A 54 12.52 2.73 6.52
C VAL A 54 11.60 3.86 6.99
N PRO A 55 12.05 5.12 7.02
CA PRO A 55 11.18 6.26 7.30
C PRO A 55 10.21 6.46 6.12
N VAL A 56 8.98 6.81 6.44
CA VAL A 56 7.92 7.05 5.44
C VAL A 56 7.18 8.31 5.85
N ASP A 57 7.45 9.41 5.18
CA ASP A 57 6.69 10.64 5.36
C ASP A 57 5.68 10.79 4.22
N MET A 58 4.41 10.91 4.58
CA MET A 58 3.31 11.09 3.66
C MET A 58 2.84 12.54 3.72
N GLU A 59 3.09 13.30 2.67
CA GLU A 59 2.64 14.71 2.54
C GLU A 59 1.14 14.80 2.25
N ARG A 60 0.62 13.79 1.57
CA ARG A 60 -0.79 13.63 1.24
C ARG A 60 -1.13 12.14 1.25
N ARG A 61 -2.39 11.82 1.17
CA ARG A 61 -2.87 10.43 1.14
C ARG A 61 -2.27 9.65 -0.03
N GLY A 62 -1.88 8.42 0.25
CA GLY A 62 -1.28 7.54 -0.74
C GLY A 62 -1.13 6.11 -0.23
N THR A 63 -0.60 5.26 -1.09
CA THR A 63 -0.31 3.86 -0.80
C THR A 63 1.18 3.68 -0.54
N VAL A 64 1.49 2.90 0.48
CA VAL A 64 2.85 2.38 0.71
C VAL A 64 2.80 0.87 0.61
N SER A 65 3.64 0.31 -0.22
CA SER A 65 3.81 -1.13 -0.39
C SER A 65 5.26 -1.55 -0.26
N ILE A 66 5.47 -2.69 0.35
CA ILE A 66 6.77 -3.34 0.47
C ILE A 66 6.59 -4.85 0.42
N TYR A 67 7.43 -5.52 -0.35
CA TYR A 67 7.42 -6.98 -0.39
C TYR A 67 8.83 -7.54 -0.59
N THR A 68 8.99 -8.82 -0.30
CA THR A 68 10.21 -9.58 -0.57
C THR A 68 9.91 -10.72 -1.52
N GLU A 69 10.85 -11.03 -2.42
CA GLU A 69 10.70 -12.15 -3.36
C GLU A 69 10.56 -13.52 -2.65
N PRO A 70 9.77 -14.42 -3.25
CA PRO A 70 9.72 -15.81 -2.85
C PRO A 70 11.09 -16.49 -2.96
N GLY A 71 11.41 -17.37 -2.01
CA GLY A 71 12.64 -18.17 -2.03
C GLY A 71 13.79 -17.66 -1.18
N ALA A 72 13.69 -16.48 -0.60
CA ALA A 72 14.53 -16.12 0.53
C ALA A 72 14.03 -16.93 1.74
N LEU A 73 14.63 -18.07 2.00
CA LEU A 73 14.29 -19.07 3.03
C LEU A 73 14.15 -18.53 4.47
N LEU A 74 14.01 -17.23 4.70
CA LEU A 74 13.97 -16.64 6.03
C LEU A 74 13.10 -15.40 6.08
N ILE A 75 12.18 -15.51 6.88
CA ILE A 75 11.09 -14.70 7.37
C ILE A 75 11.50 -13.23 7.55
N ASN A 76 11.28 -12.44 6.54
CA ASN A 76 11.22 -11.00 6.71
C ASN A 76 9.85 -10.63 7.24
N LYS A 77 9.84 -9.82 8.27
CA LYS A 77 8.61 -9.32 8.86
C LYS A 77 8.60 -7.81 8.75
N PHE A 78 7.56 -7.32 8.08
CA PHE A 78 7.31 -5.89 8.03
C PHE A 78 6.32 -5.48 9.10
N VAL A 79 6.63 -4.41 9.81
CA VAL A 79 5.73 -3.77 10.76
C VAL A 79 5.66 -2.29 10.40
N LEU A 80 4.49 -1.85 9.97
CA LEU A 80 4.19 -0.45 9.73
C LEU A 80 3.74 0.20 11.04
N GLU A 81 4.33 1.33 11.36
CA GLU A 81 4.04 2.10 12.55
C GLU A 81 3.80 3.57 12.20
N GLU A 82 2.86 4.20 12.89
CA GLU A 82 2.53 5.61 12.81
C GLU A 82 3.06 6.36 14.02
N LYS A 83 3.54 7.58 13.83
CA LYS A 83 3.96 8.46 14.92
C LYS A 83 2.80 9.33 15.36
N LYS A 84 2.26 9.08 16.55
CA LYS A 84 1.23 9.90 17.22
C LYS A 84 1.71 10.31 18.61
N ASP A 85 1.56 11.58 18.95
CA ASP A 85 1.94 12.13 20.28
C ASP A 85 3.39 11.79 20.67
N GLY A 86 4.29 11.83 19.68
CA GLY A 86 5.70 11.51 19.86
C GLY A 86 6.02 10.01 20.04
N LYS A 87 5.01 9.13 20.03
CA LYS A 87 5.15 7.67 20.19
C LYS A 87 4.84 6.94 18.89
N TRP A 88 5.44 5.76 18.73
CA TRP A 88 5.18 4.87 17.61
C TRP A 88 4.09 3.87 17.94
N HIS A 89 3.04 3.84 17.12
CA HIS A 89 1.91 2.94 17.23
C HIS A 89 1.87 2.00 16.02
N LYS A 90 1.74 0.69 16.29
CA LYS A 90 1.65 -0.30 15.22
C LYS A 90 0.31 -0.17 14.48
N LEU A 91 0.37 0.03 13.17
CA LEU A 91 -0.80 0.05 12.28
C LEU A 91 -1.05 -1.30 11.60
N ALA A 92 0.02 -1.91 11.08
CA ALA A 92 -0.09 -3.15 10.33
C ALA A 92 1.16 -4.02 10.51
N LYS A 93 1.02 -5.28 10.18
CA LYS A 93 2.11 -6.26 10.16
C LYS A 93 1.90 -7.16 8.95
N SER A 94 2.96 -7.45 8.19
CA SER A 94 2.88 -8.43 7.12
C SER A 94 2.44 -9.78 7.67
N PRO A 95 1.57 -10.51 6.97
CA PRO A 95 1.50 -11.95 7.15
C PRO A 95 2.89 -12.52 6.88
N VAL A 96 3.20 -13.59 7.55
CA VAL A 96 4.43 -14.34 7.33
C VAL A 96 3.98 -15.69 6.82
N ASP A 97 4.21 -15.94 5.55
CA ASP A 97 4.26 -17.30 5.03
C ASP A 97 5.72 -17.70 4.84
N ASP A 98 5.95 -18.97 4.56
CA ASP A 98 7.31 -19.52 4.47
C ASP A 98 8.08 -19.04 3.23
N THR A 99 7.46 -18.26 2.36
CA THR A 99 7.98 -17.93 1.03
C THR A 99 8.20 -16.45 0.79
N CYS A 100 7.33 -15.58 1.29
CA CYS A 100 7.46 -14.14 1.10
C CYS A 100 6.79 -13.36 2.23
N ALA A 101 7.16 -12.09 2.37
CA ALA A 101 6.46 -11.14 3.21
C ALA A 101 6.03 -9.95 2.34
N SER A 102 4.77 -9.56 2.47
CA SER A 102 4.24 -8.38 1.79
C SER A 102 3.43 -7.52 2.75
N LEU A 103 3.46 -6.23 2.54
CA LEU A 103 2.62 -5.27 3.23
C LEU A 103 2.27 -4.15 2.26
N SER A 104 0.98 -3.91 2.09
CA SER A 104 0.46 -2.74 1.39
C SER A 104 -0.56 -2.06 2.29
N LYS A 105 -0.50 -0.73 2.37
CA LYS A 105 -1.40 0.04 3.20
C LYS A 105 -1.58 1.45 2.65
N ILE A 106 -2.82 1.92 2.72
CA ILE A 106 -3.17 3.30 2.49
C ILE A 106 -2.87 4.08 3.75
N LEU A 107 -2.24 5.24 3.57
CA LEU A 107 -1.85 6.12 4.65
C LEU A 107 -2.36 7.52 4.39
N ASP A 108 -2.86 8.16 5.42
CA ASP A 108 -3.16 9.60 5.44
C ASP A 108 -1.86 10.42 5.57
N PRO A 109 -1.91 11.75 5.40
CA PRO A 109 -0.76 12.61 5.69
C PRO A 109 -0.23 12.38 7.10
N GLY A 110 1.08 12.15 7.22
CA GLY A 110 1.67 11.84 8.52
C GLY A 110 3.08 11.26 8.43
N THR A 111 3.65 10.99 9.58
CA THR A 111 4.97 10.38 9.73
C THR A 111 4.82 8.93 10.15
N TYR A 112 5.38 8.05 9.35
CA TYR A 112 5.33 6.61 9.51
C TYR A 112 6.74 6.02 9.46
N ARG A 113 6.84 4.74 9.78
CA ARG A 113 8.02 3.94 9.50
C ARG A 113 7.66 2.50 9.26
N ILE A 114 8.44 1.84 8.43
CA ILE A 114 8.40 0.39 8.29
C ILE A 114 9.59 -0.19 9.02
N ARG A 115 9.35 -1.06 10.00
CA ARG A 115 10.40 -1.88 10.61
C ARG A 115 10.50 -3.19 9.85
N ILE A 116 11.68 -3.50 9.37
CA ILE A 116 12.01 -4.73 8.67
C ILE A 116 12.86 -5.58 9.60
N SER A 117 12.36 -6.74 10.00
CA SER A 117 13.13 -7.72 10.75
C SER A 117 13.67 -8.75 9.77
N MET A 118 14.97 -8.77 9.56
CA MET A 118 15.66 -9.66 8.62
C MET A 118 16.38 -10.78 9.36
N MET A 119 16.24 -11.99 8.87
CA MET A 119 16.90 -13.17 9.41
C MET A 119 18.14 -13.60 8.59
N LYS A 120 18.38 -13.00 7.43
CA LYS A 120 19.54 -13.22 6.57
C LYS A 120 20.17 -11.92 6.09
N ASN A 121 21.45 -12.00 5.76
CA ASN A 121 22.21 -10.89 5.20
C ASN A 121 21.86 -10.67 3.72
N GLY A 122 20.93 -9.76 3.49
CA GLY A 122 20.47 -9.36 2.16
C GLY A 122 19.22 -10.13 1.69
N THR A 123 18.22 -9.38 1.31
CA THR A 123 16.96 -9.89 0.75
C THR A 123 16.55 -8.96 -0.38
N TYR A 124 16.10 -9.54 -1.47
CA TYR A 124 15.46 -8.75 -2.50
C TYR A 124 14.16 -8.16 -1.94
N THR A 125 14.05 -6.86 -2.02
CA THR A 125 12.92 -6.13 -1.46
C THR A 125 12.49 -5.08 -2.46
N GLU A 126 11.21 -5.02 -2.74
CA GLU A 126 10.60 -3.91 -3.47
C GLU A 126 9.84 -3.02 -2.50
N TYR A 127 10.03 -1.72 -2.66
CA TYR A 127 9.35 -0.67 -1.92
C TYR A 127 8.77 0.34 -2.89
N GLN A 128 7.53 0.74 -2.67
CA GLN A 128 6.87 1.78 -3.44
C GLN A 128 6.04 2.67 -2.53
N LYS A 129 6.19 3.98 -2.72
CA LYS A 129 5.32 5.01 -2.18
C LYS A 129 4.65 5.72 -3.34
N LYS A 130 3.34 5.64 -3.44
CA LYS A 130 2.53 6.24 -4.50
C LYS A 130 1.46 7.12 -3.90
N TYR A 131 1.38 8.35 -4.38
CA TYR A 131 0.31 9.26 -3.99
C TYR A 131 -0.90 9.07 -4.88
N GLU A 132 -2.05 8.85 -4.26
CA GLU A 132 -3.31 8.71 -4.96
C GLU A 132 -3.89 10.07 -5.33
N PRO A 133 -4.61 10.18 -6.47
CA PRO A 133 -5.36 11.38 -6.79
C PRO A 133 -6.41 11.69 -5.72
N ALA A 134 -6.74 12.96 -5.54
CA ALA A 134 -7.83 13.34 -4.66
C ALA A 134 -9.16 12.78 -5.18
N LEU A 135 -10.02 12.31 -4.27
CA LEU A 135 -11.39 11.90 -4.60
C LEU A 135 -12.26 13.14 -4.80
N HIS A 136 -13.11 13.12 -5.80
CA HIS A 136 -14.02 14.20 -6.15
C HIS A 136 -15.47 13.75 -5.98
N THR A 137 -16.08 14.10 -4.86
CA THR A 137 -17.46 13.68 -4.52
C THR A 137 -18.55 14.46 -5.25
N GLU A 138 -18.19 15.58 -5.90
CA GLU A 138 -19.10 16.43 -6.66
C GLU A 138 -18.81 16.30 -8.16
N LYS A 139 -19.84 16.10 -8.99
CA LYS A 139 -19.72 16.01 -10.45
C LYS A 139 -19.05 17.25 -11.07
N SER A 140 -19.34 18.44 -10.54
CA SER A 140 -18.73 19.71 -10.99
C SER A 140 -17.21 19.78 -10.83
N LYS A 141 -16.67 19.00 -9.90
CA LYS A 141 -15.24 18.87 -9.59
C LYS A 141 -14.62 17.59 -10.14
N ALA A 142 -15.32 16.87 -11.01
CA ALA A 142 -14.86 15.60 -11.58
C ALA A 142 -13.44 15.69 -12.16
N LEU A 143 -12.59 14.72 -11.78
CA LEU A 143 -11.22 14.65 -12.27
C LEU A 143 -11.19 14.29 -13.76
N ASN A 144 -10.42 15.05 -14.54
CA ASN A 144 -10.25 14.75 -15.96
C ASN A 144 -9.37 13.51 -16.14
N VAL A 145 -9.83 12.58 -16.97
CA VAL A 145 -9.11 11.36 -17.34
C VAL A 145 -8.72 11.43 -18.81
N GLU A 146 -7.50 11.04 -19.12
CA GLU A 146 -7.03 10.93 -20.49
C GLU A 146 -7.37 9.57 -21.09
N ASN A 147 -7.47 9.51 -22.41
CA ASN A 147 -7.65 8.25 -23.13
C ASN A 147 -6.50 7.27 -22.81
N ASN A 148 -6.85 6.06 -22.43
CA ASN A 148 -5.92 5.02 -21.97
C ASN A 148 -5.04 5.44 -20.77
N GLY A 149 -5.50 6.41 -19.99
CA GLY A 149 -4.80 6.93 -18.82
C GLY A 149 -5.25 6.31 -17.51
N GLY A 150 -5.39 5.00 -17.42
CA GLY A 150 -5.97 4.29 -16.29
C GLY A 150 -5.70 4.94 -14.91
N LEU A 151 -6.76 5.22 -14.16
CA LEU A 151 -6.71 5.83 -12.84
C LEU A 151 -7.05 4.81 -11.75
N GLY A 152 -6.04 4.43 -10.99
CA GLY A 152 -6.24 3.73 -9.72
C GLY A 152 -6.54 4.73 -8.61
N ASN A 153 -7.40 4.35 -7.68
CA ASN A 153 -7.66 5.09 -6.46
C ASN A 153 -8.20 4.17 -5.36
N ILE A 154 -8.50 4.75 -4.21
CA ILE A 154 -8.88 4.02 -3.02
C ILE A 154 -10.01 4.74 -2.32
N PHE A 155 -11.03 3.99 -1.92
CA PHE A 155 -11.99 4.44 -0.93
C PHE A 155 -11.60 3.96 0.47
N THR A 156 -11.57 4.87 1.42
CA THR A 156 -11.60 4.53 2.85
C THR A 156 -13.04 4.31 3.32
N LYS A 157 -13.22 3.92 4.58
CA LYS A 157 -14.55 3.71 5.17
C LYS A 157 -15.46 4.94 5.13
N SER A 158 -14.86 6.14 5.13
CA SER A 158 -15.60 7.41 5.12
C SER A 158 -15.95 7.93 3.74
N GLU A 159 -15.39 7.35 2.68
CA GLU A 159 -15.56 7.80 1.32
C GLU A 159 -16.38 6.78 0.54
N ASN A 160 -17.38 7.25 -0.20
CA ASN A 160 -18.37 6.38 -0.83
C ASN A 160 -18.40 6.47 -2.34
N LEU A 161 -17.95 7.59 -2.92
CA LEU A 161 -17.99 7.82 -4.36
C LEU A 161 -16.91 8.78 -4.84
N THR A 162 -16.63 8.72 -6.14
CA THR A 162 -15.83 9.74 -6.84
C THR A 162 -16.32 9.91 -8.26
N TRP A 163 -16.06 11.10 -8.82
CA TRP A 163 -16.43 11.46 -10.17
C TRP A 163 -15.19 11.69 -11.04
N TYR A 164 -15.25 11.15 -12.25
CA TYR A 164 -14.31 11.39 -13.32
C TYR A 164 -15.04 12.01 -14.51
N LYS A 165 -14.29 12.67 -15.41
CA LYS A 165 -14.81 13.17 -16.68
C LYS A 165 -13.80 12.95 -17.78
N PHE A 166 -14.30 12.82 -19.00
CA PHE A 166 -13.50 12.79 -20.22
C PHE A 166 -14.26 13.45 -21.36
N THR A 167 -13.54 13.82 -22.43
CA THR A 167 -14.13 14.47 -23.60
C THR A 167 -13.75 13.72 -24.85
N LEU A 168 -14.74 13.40 -25.67
CA LEU A 168 -14.55 12.82 -26.99
C LEU A 168 -14.52 13.94 -28.04
N PRO A 169 -13.49 13.99 -28.90
CA PRO A 169 -13.38 14.99 -29.94
C PRO A 169 -14.35 14.72 -31.12
N GLU A 170 -14.77 13.49 -31.28
CA GLU A 170 -15.69 13.00 -32.31
C GLU A 170 -16.43 11.75 -31.82
N LYS A 171 -17.35 11.23 -32.60
CA LYS A 171 -18.07 9.97 -32.30
C LYS A 171 -17.10 8.80 -32.30
N LYS A 172 -17.13 8.00 -31.22
CA LYS A 172 -16.23 6.86 -30.98
C LYS A 172 -16.96 5.68 -30.34
N GLN A 173 -16.49 4.48 -30.64
CA GLN A 173 -16.76 3.30 -29.81
C GLN A 173 -15.80 3.38 -28.60
N VAL A 174 -16.38 3.43 -27.41
CA VAL A 174 -15.60 3.58 -26.15
C VAL A 174 -15.72 2.30 -25.36
N LEU A 175 -14.57 1.73 -25.01
CA LEU A 175 -14.44 0.62 -24.07
C LEU A 175 -14.19 1.21 -22.69
N PHE A 176 -14.97 0.79 -21.72
CA PHE A 176 -14.82 1.12 -20.30
C PHE A 176 -14.33 -0.12 -19.57
N ASP A 177 -13.19 -0.01 -18.89
CA ASP A 177 -12.65 -1.04 -18.02
C ASP A 177 -12.72 -0.57 -16.58
N PHE A 178 -13.26 -1.41 -15.73
CA PHE A 178 -13.39 -1.14 -14.31
C PHE A 178 -13.03 -2.38 -13.49
N TRP A 179 -12.20 -2.23 -12.48
CA TRP A 179 -11.98 -3.27 -11.49
C TRP A 179 -11.97 -2.68 -10.07
N CYS A 180 -12.33 -3.50 -9.09
CA CYS A 180 -12.24 -3.18 -7.67
C CYS A 180 -11.86 -4.43 -6.88
N CYS A 181 -11.34 -4.24 -5.66
CA CYS A 181 -11.04 -5.37 -4.79
C CYS A 181 -12.32 -6.03 -4.25
N ASN A 182 -12.28 -7.35 -4.06
CA ASN A 182 -13.42 -8.15 -3.57
C ASN A 182 -13.96 -7.70 -2.20
N SER A 183 -13.08 -7.11 -1.36
CA SER A 183 -13.46 -6.57 -0.05
C SER A 183 -14.31 -5.30 -0.15
N MET A 184 -14.31 -4.62 -1.32
CA MET A 184 -15.01 -3.36 -1.55
C MET A 184 -15.79 -3.41 -2.87
N PRO A 185 -16.90 -4.16 -2.95
CA PRO A 185 -17.73 -4.17 -4.12
C PRO A 185 -18.15 -2.75 -4.49
N SER A 186 -17.94 -2.39 -5.75
CA SER A 186 -18.22 -1.06 -6.26
C SER A 186 -18.87 -1.16 -7.64
N LYS A 187 -19.51 -0.10 -8.08
CA LYS A 187 -20.06 0.02 -9.43
C LYS A 187 -19.58 1.28 -10.12
N MET A 188 -19.51 1.20 -11.42
CA MET A 188 -19.24 2.30 -12.32
C MET A 188 -20.50 2.66 -13.09
N THR A 189 -20.82 3.94 -13.20
CA THR A 189 -21.92 4.44 -14.04
C THR A 189 -21.41 5.59 -14.89
N ALA A 190 -21.56 5.47 -16.21
CA ALA A 190 -21.25 6.54 -17.15
C ALA A 190 -22.51 7.37 -17.46
N TYR A 191 -22.33 8.69 -17.54
CA TYR A 191 -23.39 9.68 -17.79
C TYR A 191 -23.00 10.61 -18.93
N ASP A 192 -23.99 11.12 -19.65
CA ASP A 192 -23.81 12.29 -20.52
C ASP A 192 -23.77 13.61 -19.71
N ALA A 193 -23.59 14.72 -20.41
CA ALA A 193 -23.59 16.04 -19.78
C ALA A 193 -24.95 16.43 -19.17
N GLY A 194 -26.05 15.83 -19.62
CA GLY A 194 -27.42 16.05 -19.16
C GLY A 194 -27.86 15.09 -18.03
N ASP A 195 -26.94 14.41 -17.37
CA ASP A 195 -27.20 13.46 -16.26
C ASP A 195 -27.95 12.18 -16.65
N LYS A 196 -28.07 11.90 -17.96
CA LYS A 196 -28.62 10.64 -18.40
C LYS A 196 -27.59 9.52 -18.24
N ALA A 197 -27.96 8.48 -17.51
CA ALA A 197 -27.12 7.28 -17.40
C ALA A 197 -27.09 6.55 -18.76
N LEU A 198 -25.89 6.28 -19.23
CA LEU A 198 -25.63 5.65 -20.53
C LEU A 198 -25.24 4.17 -20.38
N LEU A 199 -24.53 3.88 -19.32
CA LEU A 199 -23.95 2.57 -19.03
C LEU A 199 -23.80 2.41 -17.53
N GLU A 200 -24.12 1.23 -17.02
CA GLU A 200 -23.79 0.82 -15.66
C GLU A 200 -23.04 -0.51 -15.72
N SER A 201 -21.99 -0.61 -14.95
CA SER A 201 -21.17 -1.81 -14.86
C SER A 201 -20.82 -2.09 -13.39
N SER A 202 -21.14 -3.30 -12.97
CA SER A 202 -20.76 -3.81 -11.64
C SER A 202 -19.98 -5.10 -11.84
N PRO A 203 -18.75 -5.19 -11.38
CA PRO A 203 -17.99 -6.42 -11.46
C PRO A 203 -18.71 -7.55 -10.74
N ASP A 204 -18.71 -8.73 -11.35
CA ASP A 204 -19.36 -9.91 -10.79
C ASP A 204 -18.49 -10.53 -9.67
N ALA A 205 -19.08 -10.70 -8.49
CA ALA A 205 -18.45 -11.30 -7.32
C ALA A 205 -18.43 -12.85 -7.38
N SER A 206 -18.73 -13.47 -8.52
CA SER A 206 -18.83 -14.94 -8.66
C SER A 206 -17.49 -15.65 -8.47
N ASN A 207 -16.37 -14.98 -8.67
CA ASN A 207 -15.03 -15.56 -8.55
C ASN A 207 -14.40 -15.23 -7.17
N LYS A 208 -14.67 -16.09 -6.18
CA LYS A 208 -14.20 -15.90 -4.79
C LYS A 208 -12.70 -16.12 -4.58
N GLU A 209 -12.01 -16.63 -5.58
CA GLU A 209 -10.57 -16.94 -5.49
C GLU A 209 -9.67 -15.77 -5.93
N GLU A 210 -10.23 -14.77 -6.60
CA GLU A 210 -9.48 -13.59 -7.02
C GLU A 210 -9.63 -12.44 -6.02
N TYR A 211 -8.54 -11.73 -5.77
CA TYR A 211 -8.55 -10.54 -4.92
C TYR A 211 -9.28 -9.35 -5.55
N THR A 212 -9.50 -9.39 -6.85
CA THR A 212 -10.12 -8.31 -7.64
C THR A 212 -11.28 -8.83 -8.47
N MET A 213 -12.26 -7.97 -8.67
CA MET A 213 -13.37 -8.15 -9.60
C MET A 213 -13.21 -7.15 -10.73
N SER A 214 -13.43 -7.57 -11.96
CA SER A 214 -13.35 -6.71 -13.14
C SER A 214 -14.59 -6.78 -13.99
N SER A 215 -14.86 -5.71 -14.73
CA SER A 215 -15.88 -5.64 -15.76
C SER A 215 -15.43 -4.75 -16.89
N SER A 216 -15.81 -5.12 -18.12
CA SER A 216 -15.58 -4.32 -19.32
C SER A 216 -16.91 -4.15 -20.05
N ALA A 217 -17.15 -2.95 -20.58
CA ALA A 217 -18.35 -2.66 -21.34
C ALA A 217 -18.06 -1.65 -22.44
N GLU A 218 -18.70 -1.84 -23.60
CA GLU A 218 -18.53 -0.97 -24.74
C GLU A 218 -19.79 -0.13 -25.00
N LYS A 219 -19.57 1.09 -25.46
CA LYS A 219 -20.65 1.99 -25.85
C LYS A 219 -20.20 2.92 -26.98
N GLU A 220 -21.04 3.04 -28.03
CA GLU A 220 -20.88 4.10 -29.00
C GLU A 220 -21.37 5.42 -28.41
N LEU A 221 -20.49 6.42 -28.40
CA LEU A 221 -20.75 7.75 -27.86
C LEU A 221 -20.44 8.82 -28.90
N ASP A 222 -21.27 9.85 -28.95
CA ASP A 222 -21.07 11.00 -29.82
C ASP A 222 -19.96 11.91 -29.29
N LYS A 223 -19.57 12.93 -30.09
CA LYS A 223 -18.71 14.00 -29.61
C LYS A 223 -19.32 14.69 -28.39
N GLY A 224 -18.56 14.83 -27.31
CA GLY A 224 -19.07 15.47 -26.10
C GLY A 224 -18.26 15.20 -24.85
N THR A 225 -18.71 15.78 -23.73
CA THR A 225 -18.15 15.54 -22.40
C THR A 225 -19.01 14.54 -21.66
N TYR A 226 -18.37 13.57 -21.05
CA TYR A 226 -18.96 12.46 -20.30
C TYR A 226 -18.43 12.40 -18.89
N TYR A 227 -19.24 11.85 -18.02
CA TYR A 227 -18.90 11.72 -16.60
C TYR A 227 -19.02 10.26 -16.18
N VAL A 228 -18.10 9.84 -15.31
CA VAL A 228 -18.11 8.51 -14.75
C VAL A 228 -18.16 8.63 -13.24
N LYS A 229 -19.19 8.05 -12.64
CA LYS A 229 -19.29 7.90 -11.19
C LYS A 229 -18.85 6.50 -10.81
N ILE A 230 -17.95 6.41 -9.84
CA ILE A 230 -17.60 5.17 -9.16
C ILE A 230 -18.10 5.28 -7.73
N GLU A 231 -18.85 4.30 -7.29
CA GLU A 231 -19.43 4.29 -5.94
C GLU A 231 -19.37 2.91 -5.30
N LYS A 232 -19.14 2.86 -4.01
CA LYS A 232 -19.19 1.63 -3.23
C LYS A 232 -20.63 1.12 -3.15
N LEU A 233 -20.80 -0.19 -3.23
CA LEU A 233 -22.08 -0.84 -2.97
C LEU A 233 -22.34 -1.06 -1.48
N LYS A 234 -21.31 -0.94 -0.65
CA LYS A 234 -21.38 -1.10 0.81
C LYS A 234 -20.50 -0.08 1.50
N GLU A 235 -21.09 0.85 2.23
CA GLU A 235 -20.42 2.01 2.84
C GLU A 235 -19.28 1.64 3.80
N THR A 236 -19.43 0.56 4.56
CA THR A 236 -18.45 0.16 5.59
C THR A 236 -17.18 -0.49 5.05
N THR A 237 -17.09 -0.67 3.73
CA THR A 237 -15.94 -1.30 3.08
C THR A 237 -14.86 -0.29 2.73
N GLU A 238 -13.64 -0.77 2.54
CA GLU A 238 -12.50 0.00 2.06
C GLU A 238 -11.70 -0.85 1.08
N GLY A 239 -11.02 -0.20 0.12
CA GLY A 239 -10.18 -0.91 -0.82
C GLY A 239 -9.88 -0.11 -2.09
N GLU A 240 -9.17 -0.75 -2.97
CA GLU A 240 -8.69 -0.20 -4.23
C GLU A 240 -9.70 -0.43 -5.35
N PHE A 241 -9.70 0.49 -6.31
CA PHE A 241 -10.36 0.36 -7.60
C PHE A 241 -9.52 1.01 -8.70
N CYS A 242 -9.77 0.63 -9.94
CA CYS A 242 -9.21 1.30 -11.10
C CYS A 242 -10.28 1.46 -12.18
N PHE A 243 -10.22 2.60 -12.83
CA PHE A 243 -11.04 2.94 -13.98
C PHE A 243 -10.16 3.35 -15.16
N ASN A 244 -10.48 2.85 -16.34
CA ASN A 244 -9.88 3.25 -17.60
C ASN A 244 -10.95 3.36 -18.68
N TYR A 245 -10.69 4.16 -19.70
CA TYR A 245 -11.45 4.14 -20.94
C TYR A 245 -10.52 4.24 -22.14
N THR A 246 -10.90 3.60 -23.23
CA THR A 246 -10.16 3.61 -24.49
C THR A 246 -11.10 3.77 -25.68
N TYR A 247 -10.63 4.42 -26.74
CA TYR A 247 -11.34 4.58 -28.02
C TYR A 247 -10.41 4.60 -29.20
#